data_dfa65066905b0bc353e38871f516bdff
#
_entry.id   dfa65066905b0bc353e38871f516bdff
#
_cell.length_a   1.000
_cell.length_b   1.000
_cell.length_c   1.000
_cell.angle_alpha   90.00
_cell.angle_beta   90.00
_cell.angle_gamma   90.00
#
_symmetry.space_group_name_H-M   'P 1'
#
loop_
_entity.id
_entity.type
_entity.pdbx_description
1 polymer ?
#
loop_
_entity_poly.entity_id
_entity_poly.type
_entity_poly.pdbx_seq_one_letter_code
_entity_poly.pdbx_strand_id
1 'polypeptide(L)'
;MAFLATYPAFTAGYFKMTMDGQIHFIKFEAIAEAFKHFEMPPLVNFMGYGNVGEAFTGMYPWVTGMIFILPKLLIQQPVYALFCGFFLLNLITMSNSYLLTSELTKNLYWRILGVSLYEFNSYHMIVMYGRNAVGEMLAYAFLPLVFYGCIQIWNKKKLGIISLGLGMGMVVNSHAITALLACLVIFAIEFVRVISRKITFKEILAYIYAGIFATITASYTLYNMLNLMLKNQLATPWKGMLEITPSVMWNAMLDNDMGDKANAWNIGVVAFCVLIVLSVRIFQTQFSAWKIWIGASLGLVLVSFSWLPYPDALAQSFLGNIQFLGRLFSFVMLFLMIGLVSYLDQYGMKISAKWSVILITTIMLILSMSGVKKYHITRNDDPIRYYVTNANYLTSLTERDSGWGDYMLIDENEQPVYTPGSDKIKIPVKIRKATYQGIEYQITSEKNQIASLPFIIYNGVEYKVTVNGKQQEVSAGQLLKVGVRTGKNIINVSTRPDVANYVLFTLTCISILIGSILVLLGGMNGGRKNVINAEKI
;
A
#
# COMPACT_ATOMS: atom_id res chain seq x y z
N MET A 1 -12.29 6.13 18.03
CA MET A 1 -11.21 6.81 17.31
C MET A 1 -11.23 6.42 15.83
N ALA A 2 -11.14 5.15 15.41
CA ALA A 2 -11.19 4.74 14.00
C ALA A 2 -12.39 5.27 13.22
N PHE A 3 -13.60 5.25 13.80
CA PHE A 3 -14.79 5.86 13.19
C PHE A 3 -14.60 7.36 12.93
N LEU A 4 -14.04 8.09 13.89
CA LEU A 4 -13.81 9.54 13.76
C LEU A 4 -12.71 9.88 12.74
N ALA A 5 -11.70 9.01 12.58
CA ALA A 5 -10.69 9.13 11.53
C ALA A 5 -11.28 8.93 10.12
N THR A 6 -12.31 8.08 10.00
CA THR A 6 -12.91 7.72 8.71
C THR A 6 -14.05 8.65 8.30
N TYR A 7 -14.92 9.00 9.22
CA TYR A 7 -16.20 9.69 8.96
C TYR A 7 -16.07 10.98 8.13
N PRO A 8 -15.08 11.88 8.36
CA PRO A 8 -14.98 13.14 7.62
C PRO A 8 -14.83 13.01 6.11
N ALA A 9 -14.26 11.89 5.63
CA ALA A 9 -14.06 11.62 4.20
C ALA A 9 -15.30 11.08 3.48
N PHE A 10 -16.41 10.83 4.22
CA PHE A 10 -17.64 10.24 3.70
C PHE A 10 -18.88 11.08 3.98
N THR A 11 -18.69 12.30 4.47
CA THR A 11 -19.82 13.23 4.70
C THR A 11 -20.50 13.58 3.37
N ALA A 12 -21.81 13.83 3.41
CA ALA A 12 -22.63 14.14 2.24
C ALA A 12 -22.83 12.99 1.23
N GLY A 13 -22.55 11.75 1.63
CA GLY A 13 -22.92 10.55 0.85
C GLY A 13 -22.05 10.26 -0.37
N TYR A 14 -20.85 10.84 -0.46
CA TYR A 14 -19.86 10.56 -1.50
C TYR A 14 -18.46 10.32 -0.91
N PHE A 15 -17.60 9.74 -1.73
CA PHE A 15 -16.17 9.64 -1.47
C PHE A 15 -15.39 10.38 -2.56
N LYS A 16 -14.34 11.11 -2.19
CA LYS A 16 -13.46 11.80 -3.14
C LYS A 16 -12.34 10.84 -3.57
N MET A 17 -12.45 10.37 -4.81
CA MET A 17 -11.53 9.38 -5.39
C MET A 17 -10.46 10.06 -6.25
N THR A 18 -9.26 9.52 -6.24
CA THR A 18 -8.16 9.89 -7.12
C THR A 18 -7.91 8.80 -8.17
N MET A 19 -7.00 9.04 -9.12
CA MET A 19 -6.60 8.00 -10.08
C MET A 19 -6.00 6.78 -9.40
N ASP A 20 -5.11 6.95 -8.39
CA ASP A 20 -4.55 5.81 -7.64
C ASP A 20 -5.66 4.97 -7.00
N GLY A 21 -6.65 5.64 -6.39
CA GLY A 21 -7.81 4.96 -5.83
C GLY A 21 -8.64 4.20 -6.88
N GLN A 22 -8.91 4.83 -8.04
CA GLN A 22 -9.67 4.21 -9.12
C GLN A 22 -9.07 2.87 -9.54
N ILE A 23 -7.76 2.85 -9.81
CA ILE A 23 -7.05 1.66 -10.26
C ILE A 23 -7.17 0.52 -9.27
N HIS A 24 -7.00 0.81 -7.99
CA HIS A 24 -7.11 -0.23 -6.97
C HIS A 24 -8.55 -0.69 -6.76
N PHE A 25 -9.51 0.23 -6.72
CA PHE A 25 -10.89 -0.14 -6.42
C PHE A 25 -11.58 -0.86 -7.58
N ILE A 26 -11.24 -0.56 -8.86
CA ILE A 26 -11.74 -1.38 -9.98
C ILE A 26 -11.19 -2.81 -9.93
N LYS A 27 -9.92 -2.98 -9.57
CA LYS A 27 -9.32 -4.29 -9.32
C LYS A 27 -10.07 -5.03 -8.19
N PHE A 28 -10.37 -4.36 -7.09
CA PHE A 28 -11.09 -4.96 -5.96
C PHE A 28 -12.54 -5.34 -6.32
N GLU A 29 -13.20 -4.58 -7.21
CA GLU A 29 -14.50 -4.97 -7.78
C GLU A 29 -14.40 -6.29 -8.54
N ALA A 30 -13.43 -6.42 -9.44
CA ALA A 30 -13.24 -7.64 -10.22
C ALA A 30 -12.94 -8.85 -9.31
N ILE A 31 -12.11 -8.65 -8.27
CA ILE A 31 -11.79 -9.69 -7.28
C ILE A 31 -13.02 -10.06 -6.43
N ALA A 32 -13.80 -9.07 -5.99
CA ALA A 32 -15.01 -9.30 -5.22
C ALA A 32 -16.05 -10.10 -6.04
N GLU A 33 -16.22 -9.75 -7.32
CA GLU A 33 -17.12 -10.49 -8.20
C GLU A 33 -16.64 -11.95 -8.42
N ALA A 34 -15.33 -12.19 -8.59
CA ALA A 34 -14.78 -13.54 -8.67
C ALA A 34 -15.10 -14.34 -7.39
N PHE A 35 -14.88 -13.77 -6.21
CA PHE A 35 -15.14 -14.44 -4.94
C PHE A 35 -16.64 -14.71 -4.67
N LYS A 36 -17.54 -13.86 -5.13
CA LYS A 36 -19.00 -14.13 -5.08
C LYS A 36 -19.37 -15.41 -5.83
N HIS A 37 -18.61 -15.76 -6.87
CA HIS A 37 -18.82 -16.97 -7.66
C HIS A 37 -17.89 -18.12 -7.27
N PHE A 38 -17.14 -17.98 -6.15
CA PHE A 38 -16.16 -18.96 -5.68
C PHE A 38 -15.03 -19.24 -6.69
N GLU A 39 -14.68 -18.23 -7.50
CA GLU A 39 -13.63 -18.31 -8.52
C GLU A 39 -12.38 -17.56 -8.06
N MET A 40 -11.20 -18.03 -8.51
CA MET A 40 -9.97 -17.25 -8.35
C MET A 40 -9.99 -16.05 -9.29
N PRO A 41 -9.60 -14.86 -8.80
CA PRO A 41 -9.52 -13.68 -9.65
C PRO A 41 -8.47 -13.86 -10.76
N PRO A 42 -8.75 -13.39 -11.98
CA PRO A 42 -7.79 -13.42 -13.07
C PRO A 42 -6.60 -12.51 -12.77
N LEU A 43 -5.43 -12.87 -13.31
CA LEU A 43 -4.20 -12.07 -13.16
C LEU A 43 -4.22 -10.82 -14.04
N VAL A 44 -5.06 -10.80 -15.08
CA VAL A 44 -5.25 -9.68 -16.01
C VAL A 44 -6.60 -9.03 -15.79
N ASN A 45 -6.67 -7.73 -16.05
CA ASN A 45 -7.87 -6.95 -15.84
C ASN A 45 -8.67 -6.83 -17.15
N PHE A 46 -9.89 -7.37 -17.15
CA PHE A 46 -10.84 -7.24 -18.25
C PHE A 46 -11.74 -6.01 -18.13
N MET A 47 -11.92 -5.51 -16.90
CA MET A 47 -12.75 -4.35 -16.57
C MET A 47 -11.86 -3.17 -16.18
N GLY A 48 -12.17 -1.98 -16.70
CA GLY A 48 -11.34 -0.80 -16.50
C GLY A 48 -9.99 -0.89 -17.24
N TYR A 49 -9.07 0.00 -16.96
CA TYR A 49 -7.74 0.06 -17.60
C TYR A 49 -7.82 0.12 -19.13
N GLY A 50 -8.81 0.85 -19.69
CA GLY A 50 -9.07 0.86 -21.14
C GLY A 50 -9.50 -0.49 -21.72
N ASN A 51 -9.81 -1.49 -20.89
CA ASN A 51 -10.16 -2.87 -21.27
C ASN A 51 -9.09 -3.57 -22.14
N VAL A 52 -7.81 -3.21 -21.93
CA VAL A 52 -6.69 -3.71 -22.74
C VAL A 52 -6.08 -5.02 -22.19
N GLY A 53 -6.63 -5.57 -21.11
CA GLY A 53 -6.12 -6.82 -20.52
C GLY A 53 -4.83 -6.63 -19.74
N GLU A 54 -4.62 -5.48 -19.13
CA GLU A 54 -3.43 -5.20 -18.32
C GLU A 54 -3.29 -6.17 -17.14
N ALA A 55 -2.07 -6.68 -16.89
CA ALA A 55 -1.81 -7.67 -15.84
C ALA A 55 -1.65 -7.06 -14.44
N PHE A 56 -2.36 -5.98 -14.14
CA PHE A 56 -2.22 -5.25 -12.89
C PHE A 56 -2.60 -6.08 -11.66
N THR A 57 -3.62 -6.96 -11.75
CA THR A 57 -3.99 -7.87 -10.64
C THR A 57 -2.87 -8.85 -10.30
N GLY A 58 -2.13 -9.35 -11.29
CA GLY A 58 -1.00 -10.26 -11.08
C GLY A 58 0.29 -9.55 -10.66
N MET A 59 0.49 -8.31 -11.11
CA MET A 59 1.72 -7.54 -10.88
C MET A 59 1.70 -6.69 -9.61
N TYR A 60 0.55 -6.20 -9.20
CA TYR A 60 0.46 -5.32 -8.03
C TYR A 60 -0.18 -6.05 -6.85
N PRO A 61 0.46 -6.08 -5.66
CA PRO A 61 -0.05 -6.77 -4.47
C PRO A 61 -1.49 -6.35 -4.13
N TRP A 62 -2.32 -7.31 -3.73
CA TRP A 62 -3.72 -7.02 -3.38
C TRP A 62 -4.29 -7.82 -2.20
N VAL A 63 -3.58 -8.82 -1.69
CA VAL A 63 -4.09 -9.70 -0.64
C VAL A 63 -4.53 -8.93 0.60
N THR A 64 -3.77 -7.91 1.02
CA THR A 64 -4.18 -7.00 2.10
C THR A 64 -5.40 -6.15 1.74
N GLY A 65 -5.70 -5.99 0.45
CA GLY A 65 -6.92 -5.35 -0.05
C GLY A 65 -8.20 -6.08 0.34
N MET A 66 -8.10 -7.30 0.91
CA MET A 66 -9.23 -8.01 1.54
C MET A 66 -9.91 -7.15 2.61
N ILE A 67 -9.22 -6.19 3.20
CA ILE A 67 -9.78 -5.18 4.12
C ILE A 67 -10.91 -4.37 3.45
N PHE A 68 -10.83 -4.14 2.13
CA PHE A 68 -11.85 -3.47 1.31
C PHE A 68 -12.77 -4.46 0.58
N ILE A 69 -12.22 -5.59 0.12
CA ILE A 69 -12.94 -6.60 -0.65
C ILE A 69 -14.01 -7.29 0.22
N LEU A 70 -13.69 -7.67 1.45
CA LEU A 70 -14.65 -8.34 2.34
C LEU A 70 -15.87 -7.47 2.66
N PRO A 71 -15.75 -6.19 3.04
CA PRO A 71 -16.92 -5.32 3.17
C PRO A 71 -17.76 -5.25 1.89
N LYS A 72 -17.12 -5.23 0.72
CA LYS A 72 -17.82 -5.19 -0.57
C LYS A 72 -18.62 -6.47 -0.86
N LEU A 73 -18.17 -7.62 -0.39
CA LEU A 73 -18.92 -8.88 -0.51
C LEU A 73 -20.21 -8.86 0.33
N LEU A 74 -20.23 -8.11 1.43
CA LEU A 74 -21.31 -8.10 2.41
C LEU A 74 -22.26 -6.90 2.26
N ILE A 75 -21.77 -5.77 1.74
CA ILE A 75 -22.48 -4.48 1.67
C ILE A 75 -22.72 -4.10 0.22
N GLN A 76 -23.98 -4.01 -0.17
CA GLN A 76 -24.38 -3.69 -1.54
C GLN A 76 -24.04 -2.25 -1.95
N GLN A 77 -24.15 -1.30 -1.03
CA GLN A 77 -23.85 0.11 -1.30
C GLN A 77 -22.34 0.35 -1.31
N PRO A 78 -21.76 0.71 -2.47
CA PRO A 78 -20.29 0.81 -2.62
C PRO A 78 -19.63 1.80 -1.67
N VAL A 79 -20.23 2.98 -1.46
CA VAL A 79 -19.66 4.02 -0.58
C VAL A 79 -19.64 3.57 0.88
N TYR A 80 -20.65 2.81 1.33
CA TYR A 80 -20.65 2.23 2.68
C TYR A 80 -19.64 1.09 2.80
N ALA A 81 -19.46 0.28 1.75
CA ALA A 81 -18.42 -0.75 1.73
C ALA A 81 -17.02 -0.12 1.82
N LEU A 82 -16.77 0.98 1.08
CA LEU A 82 -15.54 1.75 1.19
C LEU A 82 -15.34 2.33 2.60
N PHE A 83 -16.39 2.92 3.18
CA PHE A 83 -16.34 3.41 4.55
C PHE A 83 -15.91 2.32 5.53
N CYS A 84 -16.52 1.14 5.45
CA CYS A 84 -16.14 -0.01 6.29
C CYS A 84 -14.70 -0.45 6.05
N GLY A 85 -14.21 -0.44 4.80
CA GLY A 85 -12.82 -0.74 4.48
C GLY A 85 -11.84 0.23 5.12
N PHE A 86 -12.07 1.54 5.00
CA PHE A 86 -11.24 2.57 5.66
C PHE A 86 -11.35 2.50 7.19
N PHE A 87 -12.53 2.22 7.73
CA PHE A 87 -12.71 2.01 9.16
C PHE A 87 -11.89 0.83 9.68
N LEU A 88 -11.92 -0.31 8.98
CA LEU A 88 -11.12 -1.49 9.33
C LEU A 88 -9.62 -1.21 9.20
N LEU A 89 -9.19 -0.47 8.17
CA LEU A 89 -7.79 -0.09 7.99
C LEU A 89 -7.29 0.75 9.16
N ASN A 90 -8.04 1.79 9.57
CA ASN A 90 -7.71 2.62 10.74
C ASN A 90 -7.67 1.78 12.02
N LEU A 91 -8.60 0.84 12.18
CA LEU A 91 -8.63 -0.06 13.35
C LEU A 91 -7.40 -0.96 13.39
N ILE A 92 -6.96 -1.51 12.25
CA ILE A 92 -5.73 -2.33 12.14
C ILE A 92 -4.50 -1.49 12.44
N THR A 93 -4.40 -0.26 11.88
CA THR A 93 -3.32 0.68 12.13
C THR A 93 -3.17 0.97 13.62
N MET A 94 -4.27 1.31 14.28
CA MET A 94 -4.29 1.56 15.73
C MET A 94 -3.92 0.31 16.53
N SER A 95 -4.42 -0.87 16.14
CA SER A 95 -4.15 -2.13 16.84
C SER A 95 -2.69 -2.51 16.77
N ASN A 96 -2.08 -2.44 15.60
CA ASN A 96 -0.66 -2.74 15.40
C ASN A 96 0.24 -1.72 16.12
N SER A 97 -0.14 -0.43 16.11
CA SER A 97 0.54 0.62 16.86
C SER A 97 0.43 0.41 18.38
N TYR A 98 -0.73 -0.07 18.84
CA TYR A 98 -0.93 -0.41 20.25
C TYR A 98 -0.07 -1.62 20.69
N LEU A 99 0.02 -2.65 19.85
CA LEU A 99 0.94 -3.78 20.10
C LEU A 99 2.38 -3.30 20.23
N LEU A 100 2.85 -2.46 19.30
CA LEU A 100 4.19 -1.91 19.34
C LEU A 100 4.43 -1.08 20.61
N THR A 101 3.53 -0.13 20.91
CA THR A 101 3.68 0.73 22.09
C THR A 101 3.57 -0.04 23.41
N SER A 102 2.90 -1.21 23.42
CA SER A 102 2.82 -2.08 24.59
C SER A 102 4.15 -2.73 24.96
N GLU A 103 5.08 -2.88 24.01
CA GLU A 103 6.45 -3.33 24.25
C GLU A 103 7.35 -2.21 24.78
N LEU A 104 6.99 -0.94 24.56
CA LEU A 104 7.79 0.22 24.93
C LEU A 104 7.47 0.75 26.31
N THR A 105 6.24 0.62 26.79
CA THR A 105 5.78 1.16 28.07
C THR A 105 4.66 0.34 28.69
N LYS A 106 4.58 0.34 30.02
CA LYS A 106 3.42 -0.20 30.76
C LYS A 106 2.33 0.85 30.98
N ASN A 107 2.64 2.14 30.79
CA ASN A 107 1.70 3.23 31.02
C ASN A 107 0.69 3.30 29.85
N LEU A 108 -0.57 3.03 30.15
CA LEU A 108 -1.66 3.06 29.16
C LEU A 108 -1.79 4.43 28.46
N TYR A 109 -1.57 5.52 29.18
CA TYR A 109 -1.67 6.86 28.61
C TYR A 109 -0.60 7.11 27.54
N TRP A 110 0.66 6.66 27.79
CA TRP A 110 1.72 6.78 26.79
C TRP A 110 1.48 5.92 25.56
N ARG A 111 0.90 4.72 25.76
CA ARG A 111 0.48 3.86 24.62
C ARG A 111 -0.53 4.58 23.76
N ILE A 112 -1.61 5.14 24.37
CA ILE A 112 -2.66 5.86 23.66
C ILE A 112 -2.08 7.07 22.91
N LEU A 113 -1.17 7.82 23.52
CA LEU A 113 -0.54 8.97 22.87
C LEU A 113 0.29 8.56 21.66
N GLY A 114 1.08 7.49 21.77
CA GLY A 114 1.86 6.94 20.65
C GLY A 114 0.96 6.49 19.49
N VAL A 115 -0.10 5.73 19.80
CA VAL A 115 -1.10 5.32 18.80
C VAL A 115 -1.73 6.53 18.12
N SER A 116 -2.11 7.55 18.90
CA SER A 116 -2.75 8.76 18.37
C SER A 116 -1.80 9.56 17.47
N LEU A 117 -0.52 9.62 17.81
CA LEU A 117 0.50 10.29 17.00
C LEU A 117 0.71 9.57 15.67
N TYR A 118 0.74 8.24 15.67
CA TYR A 118 0.90 7.45 14.44
C TYR A 118 -0.35 7.46 13.56
N GLU A 119 -1.54 7.48 14.15
CA GLU A 119 -2.81 7.46 13.44
C GLU A 119 -3.19 8.83 12.86
N PHE A 120 -3.17 9.90 13.68
CA PHE A 120 -3.75 11.20 13.33
C PHE A 120 -2.76 12.20 12.75
N ASN A 121 -1.61 11.76 12.24
CA ASN A 121 -0.70 12.63 11.53
C ASN A 121 -1.18 12.95 10.11
N SER A 122 -0.76 14.10 9.59
CA SER A 122 -1.20 14.56 8.27
C SER A 122 -0.76 13.64 7.14
N TYR A 123 0.45 13.04 7.22
CA TYR A 123 0.93 12.14 6.18
C TYR A 123 0.02 10.92 6.00
N HIS A 124 -0.38 10.27 7.10
CA HIS A 124 -1.31 9.15 7.04
C HIS A 124 -2.66 9.55 6.40
N MET A 125 -3.19 10.72 6.77
CA MET A 125 -4.44 11.24 6.21
C MET A 125 -4.30 11.58 4.72
N ILE A 126 -3.16 12.14 4.29
CA ILE A 126 -2.86 12.43 2.88
C ILE A 126 -2.82 11.13 2.08
N VAL A 127 -2.09 10.12 2.54
CA VAL A 127 -1.96 8.82 1.85
C VAL A 127 -3.32 8.13 1.71
N MET A 128 -4.17 8.19 2.76
CA MET A 128 -5.50 7.57 2.73
C MET A 128 -6.51 8.37 1.88
N TYR A 129 -6.65 9.66 2.13
CA TYR A 129 -7.78 10.43 1.61
C TYR A 129 -7.38 11.43 0.53
N GLY A 130 -6.21 12.04 0.63
CA GLY A 130 -5.72 13.00 -0.36
C GLY A 130 -5.26 12.34 -1.64
N ARG A 131 -4.57 11.20 -1.50
CA ARG A 131 -3.96 10.47 -2.60
C ARG A 131 -4.69 9.17 -2.94
N ASN A 132 -5.35 8.53 -1.97
CA ASN A 132 -5.87 7.17 -2.06
C ASN A 132 -4.80 6.15 -2.52
N ALA A 133 -3.58 6.28 -2.01
CA ALA A 133 -2.48 5.38 -2.33
C ALA A 133 -2.67 4.03 -1.62
N VAL A 134 -3.57 3.21 -2.16
CA VAL A 134 -4.12 2.01 -1.48
C VAL A 134 -3.02 1.05 -1.01
N GLY A 135 -2.02 0.76 -1.87
CA GLY A 135 -0.92 -0.11 -1.47
C GLY A 135 -0.10 0.46 -0.30
N GLU A 136 0.21 1.77 -0.36
CA GLU A 136 1.01 2.45 0.64
C GLU A 136 0.28 2.57 2.00
N MET A 137 -1.03 2.95 2.00
CA MET A 137 -1.80 3.03 3.24
C MET A 137 -2.00 1.66 3.91
N LEU A 138 -2.17 0.60 3.12
CA LEU A 138 -2.23 -0.77 3.62
C LEU A 138 -0.88 -1.18 4.24
N ALA A 139 0.24 -0.90 3.58
CA ALA A 139 1.57 -1.20 4.11
C ALA A 139 1.87 -0.38 5.38
N TYR A 140 1.49 0.90 5.43
CA TYR A 140 1.61 1.76 6.61
C TYR A 140 0.98 1.13 7.84
N ALA A 141 -0.18 0.52 7.71
CA ALA A 141 -0.90 -0.13 8.81
C ALA A 141 -0.13 -1.30 9.43
N PHE A 142 0.76 -1.96 8.68
CA PHE A 142 1.53 -3.12 9.16
C PHE A 142 2.97 -2.79 9.58
N LEU A 143 3.51 -1.61 9.28
CA LEU A 143 4.84 -1.21 9.73
C LEU A 143 5.01 -1.28 11.27
N PRO A 144 4.04 -0.88 12.10
CA PRO A 144 4.16 -1.07 13.55
C PRO A 144 4.28 -2.53 13.97
N LEU A 145 3.60 -3.46 13.28
CA LEU A 145 3.70 -4.89 13.54
C LEU A 145 5.10 -5.44 13.20
N VAL A 146 5.70 -4.95 12.11
CA VAL A 146 7.09 -5.26 11.73
C VAL A 146 8.04 -4.89 12.86
N PHE A 147 7.98 -3.65 13.36
CA PHE A 147 8.86 -3.17 14.42
C PHE A 147 8.54 -3.77 15.80
N TYR A 148 7.28 -4.11 16.04
CA TYR A 148 6.91 -4.94 17.20
C TYR A 148 7.67 -6.27 17.17
N GLY A 149 7.72 -6.94 16.02
CA GLY A 149 8.47 -8.17 15.83
C GLY A 149 9.98 -7.99 16.05
N CYS A 150 10.59 -6.93 15.48
CA CYS A 150 12.01 -6.63 15.68
C CYS A 150 12.35 -6.43 17.18
N ILE A 151 11.57 -5.60 17.88
CA ILE A 151 11.78 -5.33 19.31
C ILE A 151 11.63 -6.61 20.14
N GLN A 152 10.67 -7.47 19.79
CA GLN A 152 10.51 -8.76 20.45
C GLN A 152 11.70 -9.70 20.22
N ILE A 153 12.28 -9.73 19.01
CA ILE A 153 13.51 -10.49 18.72
C ILE A 153 14.66 -9.97 19.57
N TRP A 154 14.86 -8.64 19.65
CA TRP A 154 15.88 -8.03 20.49
C TRP A 154 15.69 -8.37 21.98
N ASN A 155 14.44 -8.49 22.41
CA ASN A 155 14.07 -8.93 23.76
C ASN A 155 14.06 -10.45 23.92
N LYS A 156 14.55 -11.22 22.93
CA LYS A 156 14.64 -12.70 22.94
C LYS A 156 13.29 -13.40 23.10
N LYS A 157 12.20 -12.77 22.67
CA LYS A 157 10.85 -13.35 22.66
C LYS A 157 10.62 -14.11 21.35
N LYS A 158 10.21 -15.38 21.46
CA LYS A 158 9.94 -16.23 20.28
C LYS A 158 8.81 -15.69 19.39
N LEU A 159 7.84 -15.01 19.98
CA LEU A 159 6.73 -14.40 19.24
C LEU A 159 7.21 -13.36 18.22
N GLY A 160 8.39 -12.76 18.43
CA GLY A 160 9.00 -11.82 17.49
C GLY A 160 9.19 -12.39 16.09
N ILE A 161 9.48 -13.68 15.96
CA ILE A 161 9.62 -14.36 14.66
C ILE A 161 8.30 -14.31 13.89
N ILE A 162 7.21 -14.67 14.56
CA ILE A 162 5.88 -14.68 13.95
C ILE A 162 5.41 -13.25 13.65
N SER A 163 5.59 -12.32 14.59
CA SER A 163 5.17 -10.92 14.44
C SER A 163 5.90 -10.22 13.29
N LEU A 164 7.23 -10.40 13.20
CA LEU A 164 8.03 -9.84 12.12
C LEU A 164 7.68 -10.48 10.78
N GLY A 165 7.58 -11.80 10.73
CA GLY A 165 7.25 -12.52 9.49
C GLY A 165 5.85 -12.20 8.99
N LEU A 166 4.84 -12.16 9.87
CA LEU A 166 3.49 -11.73 9.52
C LEU A 166 3.48 -10.27 9.04
N GLY A 167 4.08 -9.36 9.82
CA GLY A 167 4.14 -7.94 9.48
C GLY A 167 4.78 -7.69 8.12
N MET A 168 5.96 -8.28 7.86
CA MET A 168 6.64 -8.16 6.57
C MET A 168 5.87 -8.83 5.44
N GLY A 169 5.28 -10.01 5.67
CA GLY A 169 4.43 -10.67 4.67
C GLY A 169 3.21 -9.82 4.29
N MET A 170 2.58 -9.15 5.27
CA MET A 170 1.47 -8.23 5.01
C MET A 170 1.95 -6.96 4.27
N VAL A 171 3.12 -6.42 4.60
CA VAL A 171 3.70 -5.28 3.86
C VAL A 171 4.00 -5.67 2.41
N VAL A 172 4.58 -6.85 2.15
CA VAL A 172 4.80 -7.38 0.79
C VAL A 172 3.48 -7.56 0.04
N ASN A 173 2.43 -8.06 0.70
CA ASN A 173 1.09 -8.21 0.14
C ASN A 173 0.35 -6.87 -0.07
N SER A 174 0.95 -5.75 0.33
CA SER A 174 0.39 -4.39 0.21
C SER A 174 1.11 -3.55 -0.84
N HIS A 175 2.44 -3.37 -0.68
CA HIS A 175 3.20 -2.40 -1.46
C HIS A 175 4.69 -2.76 -1.54
N ALA A 176 5.16 -3.08 -2.74
CA ALA A 176 6.52 -3.56 -2.96
C ALA A 176 7.60 -2.53 -2.53
N ILE A 177 7.37 -1.23 -2.79
CA ILE A 177 8.34 -0.17 -2.44
C ILE A 177 8.44 -0.01 -0.93
N THR A 178 7.33 -0.04 -0.19
CA THR A 178 7.35 0.01 1.28
C THR A 178 8.02 -1.23 1.87
N ALA A 179 7.82 -2.41 1.26
CA ALA A 179 8.51 -3.64 1.67
C ALA A 179 10.02 -3.50 1.51
N LEU A 180 10.47 -2.97 0.36
CA LEU A 180 11.87 -2.68 0.11
C LEU A 180 12.45 -1.70 1.13
N LEU A 181 11.77 -0.57 1.36
CA LEU A 181 12.20 0.43 2.35
C LEU A 181 12.26 -0.17 3.77
N ALA A 182 11.29 -1.00 4.15
CA ALA A 182 11.29 -1.68 5.44
C ALA A 182 12.51 -2.63 5.57
N CYS A 183 12.82 -3.40 4.52
CA CYS A 183 14.02 -4.24 4.50
C CYS A 183 15.30 -3.41 4.63
N LEU A 184 15.44 -2.30 3.90
CA LEU A 184 16.60 -1.42 3.98
C LEU A 184 16.77 -0.79 5.37
N VAL A 185 15.68 -0.34 5.97
CA VAL A 185 15.67 0.24 7.32
C VAL A 185 16.07 -0.81 8.36
N ILE A 186 15.46 -2.01 8.33
CA ILE A 186 15.83 -3.10 9.25
C ILE A 186 17.29 -3.48 9.04
N PHE A 187 17.73 -3.63 7.80
CA PHE A 187 19.13 -3.94 7.50
C PHE A 187 20.07 -2.87 8.06
N ALA A 188 19.78 -1.57 7.90
CA ALA A 188 20.60 -0.50 8.44
C ALA A 188 20.67 -0.54 9.97
N ILE A 189 19.56 -0.80 10.66
CA ILE A 189 19.53 -0.94 12.13
C ILE A 189 20.37 -2.15 12.56
N GLU A 190 20.15 -3.31 11.94
CA GLU A 190 20.90 -4.53 12.30
C GLU A 190 22.38 -4.41 11.94
N PHE A 191 22.73 -3.73 10.85
CA PHE A 191 24.13 -3.45 10.50
C PHE A 191 24.85 -2.63 11.60
N VAL A 192 24.18 -1.58 12.12
CA VAL A 192 24.72 -0.81 13.26
C VAL A 192 24.86 -1.70 14.50
N ARG A 193 23.90 -2.60 14.76
CA ARG A 193 23.97 -3.55 15.89
C ARG A 193 25.09 -4.57 15.73
N VAL A 194 25.37 -5.03 14.49
CA VAL A 194 26.51 -5.90 14.19
C VAL A 194 27.83 -5.19 14.50
N ILE A 195 28.03 -3.97 13.99
CA ILE A 195 29.25 -3.18 14.26
C ILE A 195 29.42 -2.94 15.76
N SER A 196 28.32 -2.68 16.46
CA SER A 196 28.29 -2.47 17.91
C SER A 196 28.40 -3.77 18.73
N ARG A 197 28.56 -4.93 18.07
CA ARG A 197 28.63 -6.28 18.69
C ARG A 197 27.43 -6.61 19.60
N LYS A 198 26.25 -6.08 19.26
CA LYS A 198 25.01 -6.26 20.03
C LYS A 198 24.12 -7.40 19.51
N ILE A 199 24.41 -7.93 18.31
CA ILE A 199 23.65 -9.02 17.70
C ILE A 199 24.17 -10.39 18.14
N THR A 200 23.27 -11.34 18.33
CA THR A 200 23.60 -12.73 18.63
C THR A 200 23.25 -13.64 17.46
N PHE A 201 23.93 -14.79 17.35
CA PHE A 201 23.61 -15.80 16.31
C PHE A 201 22.15 -16.26 16.36
N LYS A 202 21.55 -16.34 17.57
CA LYS A 202 20.13 -16.69 17.73
C LYS A 202 19.21 -15.63 17.16
N GLU A 203 19.57 -14.36 17.22
CA GLU A 203 18.80 -13.27 16.59
C GLU A 203 18.89 -13.35 15.07
N ILE A 204 20.07 -13.65 14.50
CA ILE A 204 20.22 -13.88 13.05
C ILE A 204 19.31 -15.01 12.58
N LEU A 205 19.30 -16.15 13.30
CA LEU A 205 18.39 -17.25 12.98
C LEU A 205 16.91 -16.83 13.11
N ALA A 206 16.57 -16.01 14.09
CA ALA A 206 15.21 -15.49 14.25
C ALA A 206 14.77 -14.64 13.05
N TYR A 207 15.67 -13.80 12.52
CA TYR A 207 15.41 -13.03 11.29
C TYR A 207 15.25 -13.93 10.06
N ILE A 208 16.07 -14.98 9.93
CA ILE A 208 15.94 -15.96 8.84
C ILE A 208 14.57 -16.66 8.90
N TYR A 209 14.15 -17.16 10.08
CA TYR A 209 12.85 -17.80 10.23
C TYR A 209 11.69 -16.82 10.01
N ALA A 210 11.82 -15.57 10.44
CA ALA A 210 10.84 -14.52 10.15
C ALA A 210 10.76 -14.24 8.64
N GLY A 211 11.89 -14.21 7.93
CA GLY A 211 11.94 -14.08 6.48
C GLY A 211 11.25 -15.23 5.76
N ILE A 212 11.49 -16.48 6.19
CA ILE A 212 10.80 -17.66 5.64
C ILE A 212 9.28 -17.53 5.87
N PHE A 213 8.85 -17.16 7.08
CA PHE A 213 7.43 -16.99 7.37
C PHE A 213 6.81 -15.85 6.57
N ALA A 214 7.52 -14.73 6.38
CA ALA A 214 7.09 -13.63 5.51
C ALA A 214 6.91 -14.08 4.05
N THR A 215 7.85 -14.88 3.53
CA THR A 215 7.78 -15.44 2.16
C THR A 215 6.57 -16.38 2.01
N ILE A 216 6.30 -17.23 3.00
CA ILE A 216 5.10 -18.09 3.01
C ILE A 216 3.84 -17.23 3.03
N THR A 217 3.78 -16.21 3.88
CA THR A 217 2.64 -15.29 4.01
C THR A 217 2.39 -14.47 2.74
N ALA A 218 3.42 -14.20 1.95
CA ALA A 218 3.32 -13.47 0.69
C ALA A 218 3.46 -14.36 -0.56
N SER A 219 3.39 -15.69 -0.42
CA SER A 219 3.73 -16.64 -1.49
C SER A 219 2.89 -16.46 -2.74
N TYR A 220 1.59 -16.20 -2.63
CA TYR A 220 0.73 -15.91 -3.77
C TYR A 220 1.17 -14.66 -4.54
N THR A 221 1.40 -13.57 -3.83
CA THR A 221 1.84 -12.29 -4.44
C THR A 221 3.20 -12.44 -5.10
N LEU A 222 4.18 -13.01 -4.39
CA LEU A 222 5.54 -13.20 -4.91
C LEU A 222 5.57 -14.11 -6.14
N TYR A 223 4.81 -15.20 -6.13
CA TYR A 223 4.74 -16.12 -7.28
C TYR A 223 4.23 -15.41 -8.53
N ASN A 224 3.10 -14.70 -8.43
CA ASN A 224 2.50 -14.05 -9.59
C ASN A 224 3.35 -12.90 -10.13
N MET A 225 3.89 -12.06 -9.24
CA MET A 225 4.81 -10.99 -9.64
C MET A 225 6.05 -11.56 -10.35
N LEU A 226 6.72 -12.56 -9.76
CA LEU A 226 7.92 -13.16 -10.35
C LEU A 226 7.60 -13.87 -11.66
N ASN A 227 6.49 -14.62 -11.74
CA ASN A 227 6.07 -15.29 -12.96
C ASN A 227 5.89 -14.33 -14.13
N LEU A 228 5.21 -13.20 -13.88
CA LEU A 228 4.97 -12.18 -14.90
C LEU A 228 6.24 -11.39 -15.25
N MET A 229 7.01 -10.97 -14.23
CA MET A 229 8.26 -10.19 -14.45
C MET A 229 9.33 -10.99 -15.18
N LEU A 230 9.50 -12.28 -14.87
CA LEU A 230 10.56 -13.10 -15.49
C LEU A 230 10.21 -13.55 -16.90
N LYS A 231 8.93 -13.59 -17.25
CA LYS A 231 8.47 -14.09 -18.57
C LYS A 231 8.14 -12.98 -19.57
N ASN A 232 8.10 -11.72 -19.13
CA ASN A 232 7.70 -10.60 -19.98
C ASN A 232 8.67 -9.43 -19.83
N GLN A 233 8.83 -8.67 -20.90
CA GLN A 233 9.42 -7.34 -20.83
C GLN A 233 8.31 -6.34 -20.50
N LEU A 234 8.41 -5.71 -19.33
CA LEU A 234 7.35 -4.86 -18.78
C LEU A 234 7.87 -3.42 -18.64
N ALA A 235 7.01 -2.47 -18.97
CA ALA A 235 7.25 -1.08 -18.62
C ALA A 235 7.42 -0.95 -17.10
N THR A 236 8.48 -0.31 -16.70
CA THR A 236 8.72 -0.05 -15.28
C THR A 236 8.02 1.24 -14.86
N PRO A 237 7.50 1.32 -13.63
CA PRO A 237 7.03 2.57 -13.08
C PRO A 237 8.08 3.67 -13.19
N TRP A 238 7.61 4.90 -13.35
CA TRP A 238 8.50 6.05 -13.40
C TRP A 238 9.50 6.04 -12.23
N LYS A 239 10.76 6.32 -12.54
CA LYS A 239 11.82 6.48 -11.54
C LYS A 239 12.05 7.95 -11.24
N GLY A 240 12.26 8.27 -9.98
CA GLY A 240 12.52 9.63 -9.55
C GLY A 240 12.83 9.73 -8.06
N MET A 241 13.15 10.93 -7.61
CA MET A 241 13.35 11.26 -6.20
C MET A 241 12.78 12.65 -5.96
N LEU A 242 11.45 12.81 -6.10
CA LEU A 242 10.79 14.09 -5.84
C LEU A 242 10.87 14.43 -4.36
N GLU A 243 11.48 15.60 -4.12
CA GLU A 243 11.79 16.10 -2.79
C GLU A 243 10.62 16.89 -2.20
N ILE A 244 10.67 17.06 -0.89
CA ILE A 244 9.80 17.97 -0.14
C ILE A 244 10.41 19.37 -0.16
N THR A 245 9.66 20.36 -0.60
CA THR A 245 10.07 21.77 -0.53
C THR A 245 9.71 22.33 0.85
N PRO A 246 10.69 22.69 1.71
CA PRO A 246 10.41 23.04 3.12
C PRO A 246 9.39 24.19 3.29
N SER A 247 9.45 25.24 2.47
CA SER A 247 8.51 26.36 2.54
C SER A 247 7.09 25.96 2.14
N VAL A 248 6.96 25.11 1.11
CA VAL A 248 5.65 24.60 0.63
C VAL A 248 5.05 23.66 1.66
N MET A 249 5.87 22.74 2.20
CA MET A 249 5.47 21.84 3.28
C MET A 249 5.00 22.63 4.52
N TRP A 250 5.74 23.68 4.91
CA TRP A 250 5.41 24.50 6.06
C TRP A 250 4.04 25.17 5.90
N ASN A 251 3.79 25.78 4.75
CA ASN A 251 2.51 26.41 4.45
C ASN A 251 1.36 25.38 4.45
N ALA A 252 1.54 24.24 3.78
CA ALA A 252 0.54 23.18 3.75
C ALA A 252 0.24 22.63 5.16
N MET A 253 1.26 22.53 6.01
CA MET A 253 1.11 22.08 7.39
C MET A 253 0.32 23.10 8.25
N LEU A 254 0.60 24.40 8.12
CA LEU A 254 -0.13 25.45 8.82
C LEU A 254 -1.58 25.57 8.33
N ASP A 255 -1.80 25.42 7.04
CA ASP A 255 -3.12 25.44 6.41
C ASP A 255 -3.93 24.15 6.68
N ASN A 256 -3.31 23.17 7.33
CA ASN A 256 -3.88 21.83 7.52
C ASN A 256 -4.38 21.23 6.20
N ASP A 257 -3.58 21.36 5.14
CA ASP A 257 -3.90 20.89 3.79
C ASP A 257 -3.58 19.39 3.68
N MET A 258 -4.59 18.60 3.31
CA MET A 258 -4.50 17.15 3.10
C MET A 258 -4.46 16.81 1.59
N GLY A 259 -4.20 17.78 0.73
CA GLY A 259 -4.11 17.58 -0.72
C GLY A 259 -2.86 16.79 -1.11
N ASP A 260 -2.97 16.06 -2.23
CA ASP A 260 -1.86 15.31 -2.80
C ASP A 260 -0.96 16.22 -3.65
N LYS A 261 -0.06 16.92 -2.97
CA LYS A 261 1.04 17.66 -3.59
C LYS A 261 2.35 17.07 -3.09
N ALA A 262 3.04 16.30 -3.93
CA ALA A 262 4.20 15.50 -3.54
C ALA A 262 5.29 16.31 -2.81
N ASN A 263 5.51 17.57 -3.20
CA ASN A 263 6.49 18.47 -2.58
C ASN A 263 5.99 19.17 -1.31
N ALA A 264 4.71 18.97 -0.92
CA ALA A 264 4.07 19.58 0.24
C ALA A 264 3.67 18.57 1.33
N TRP A 265 3.91 17.26 1.10
CA TRP A 265 3.55 16.25 2.10
C TRP A 265 4.21 16.57 3.43
N ASN A 266 3.47 16.36 4.52
CA ASN A 266 3.90 16.76 5.86
C ASN A 266 3.35 15.81 6.93
N ILE A 267 3.93 15.87 8.12
CA ILE A 267 3.54 15.05 9.26
C ILE A 267 2.52 15.72 10.19
N GLY A 268 2.12 16.97 9.90
CA GLY A 268 1.22 17.77 10.70
C GLY A 268 1.90 18.51 11.86
N VAL A 269 1.30 19.63 12.24
CA VAL A 269 1.86 20.58 13.23
C VAL A 269 2.22 19.91 14.55
N VAL A 270 1.34 19.07 15.11
CA VAL A 270 1.58 18.44 16.42
C VAL A 270 2.76 17.48 16.35
N ALA A 271 2.82 16.62 15.33
CA ALA A 271 3.94 15.68 15.16
C ALA A 271 5.26 16.43 14.93
N PHE A 272 5.22 17.50 14.14
CA PHE A 272 6.39 18.34 13.89
C PHE A 272 6.88 19.04 15.17
N CYS A 273 5.98 19.61 15.98
CA CYS A 273 6.33 20.20 17.28
C CYS A 273 6.93 19.15 18.22
N VAL A 274 6.36 17.95 18.28
CA VAL A 274 6.92 16.84 19.09
C VAL A 274 8.32 16.49 18.62
N LEU A 275 8.55 16.38 17.30
CA LEU A 275 9.86 16.09 16.73
C LEU A 275 10.89 17.16 17.14
N ILE A 276 10.55 18.46 16.99
CA ILE A 276 11.45 19.56 17.36
C ILE A 276 11.76 19.54 18.87
N VAL A 277 10.75 19.44 19.72
CA VAL A 277 10.97 19.40 21.18
C VAL A 277 11.86 18.24 21.58
N LEU A 278 11.63 17.04 21.06
CA LEU A 278 12.46 15.87 21.37
C LEU A 278 13.86 15.98 20.77
N SER A 279 14.02 16.60 19.60
CA SER A 279 15.34 16.87 19.01
C SER A 279 16.18 17.81 19.89
N VAL A 280 15.58 18.86 20.48
CA VAL A 280 16.26 19.71 21.46
C VAL A 280 16.63 18.91 22.72
N ARG A 281 15.74 18.02 23.18
CA ARG A 281 16.00 17.17 24.36
C ARG A 281 17.16 16.20 24.15
N ILE A 282 17.51 15.82 22.92
CA ILE A 282 18.69 15.00 22.62
C ILE A 282 19.96 15.61 23.25
N PHE A 283 20.11 16.92 23.16
CA PHE A 283 21.31 17.63 23.67
C PHE A 283 21.26 17.90 25.16
N GLN A 284 20.08 17.84 25.79
CA GLN A 284 19.88 18.21 27.21
C GLN A 284 19.89 17.02 28.18
N THR A 285 19.93 15.80 27.68
CA THR A 285 19.81 14.58 28.50
C THR A 285 20.97 13.63 28.25
N GLN A 286 21.23 12.69 29.17
CA GLN A 286 22.20 11.63 28.95
C GLN A 286 21.76 10.69 27.83
N PHE A 287 22.72 9.97 27.22
CA PHE A 287 22.43 9.04 26.12
C PHE A 287 21.41 7.98 26.54
N SER A 288 20.42 7.77 25.70
CA SER A 288 19.37 6.78 25.89
C SER A 288 18.81 6.35 24.53
N ALA A 289 18.24 5.15 24.44
CA ALA A 289 17.76 4.56 23.20
C ALA A 289 16.74 5.42 22.42
N TRP A 290 15.86 6.16 23.11
CA TRP A 290 14.90 7.03 22.47
C TRP A 290 15.54 8.09 21.56
N LYS A 291 16.78 8.51 21.86
CA LYS A 291 17.51 9.50 21.06
C LYS A 291 17.86 8.99 19.67
N ILE A 292 18.15 7.69 19.55
CA ILE A 292 18.43 7.05 18.26
C ILE A 292 17.19 7.16 17.37
N TRP A 293 16.02 6.85 17.90
CA TRP A 293 14.76 6.91 17.16
C TRP A 293 14.38 8.33 16.73
N ILE A 294 14.54 9.30 17.64
CA ILE A 294 14.28 10.70 17.30
C ILE A 294 15.32 11.23 16.31
N GLY A 295 16.60 10.89 16.49
CA GLY A 295 17.65 11.24 15.54
C GLY A 295 17.41 10.65 14.14
N ALA A 296 16.98 9.38 14.07
CA ALA A 296 16.62 8.74 12.81
C ALA A 296 15.39 9.39 12.17
N SER A 297 14.36 9.71 12.96
CA SER A 297 13.18 10.43 12.48
C SER A 297 13.55 11.81 11.90
N LEU A 298 14.35 12.59 12.64
CA LEU A 298 14.84 13.89 12.17
C LEU A 298 15.71 13.74 10.91
N GLY A 299 16.63 12.78 10.90
CA GLY A 299 17.48 12.51 9.73
C GLY A 299 16.68 12.20 8.48
N LEU A 300 15.64 11.37 8.57
CA LEU A 300 14.76 11.07 7.42
C LEU A 300 13.98 12.29 6.93
N VAL A 301 13.53 13.18 7.84
CA VAL A 301 12.90 14.46 7.43
C VAL A 301 13.91 15.32 6.68
N LEU A 302 15.12 15.46 7.22
CA LEU A 302 16.18 16.29 6.58
C LEU A 302 16.59 15.75 5.21
N VAL A 303 16.71 14.42 5.09
CA VAL A 303 17.00 13.75 3.80
C VAL A 303 15.85 13.94 2.80
N SER A 304 14.62 14.11 3.24
CA SER A 304 13.48 14.29 2.33
C SER A 304 13.41 15.68 1.70
N PHE A 305 14.20 16.66 2.18
CA PHE A 305 14.09 18.05 1.77
C PHE A 305 14.93 18.38 0.52
N SER A 306 14.42 19.32 -0.30
CA SER A 306 15.01 19.79 -1.55
C SER A 306 16.31 20.59 -1.40
N TRP A 307 16.83 20.75 -0.21
CA TRP A 307 18.15 21.37 0.01
C TRP A 307 19.33 20.40 -0.19
N LEU A 308 19.05 19.08 -0.24
CA LEU A 308 20.06 18.10 -0.62
C LEU A 308 20.03 17.91 -2.15
N PRO A 309 21.18 17.97 -2.83
CA PRO A 309 21.21 17.68 -4.25
C PRO A 309 21.07 16.16 -4.49
N TYR A 310 20.05 15.77 -5.23
CA TYR A 310 19.88 14.40 -5.71
C TYR A 310 20.31 14.33 -7.18
N PRO A 311 21.50 13.79 -7.50
CA PRO A 311 21.96 13.68 -8.87
C PRO A 311 21.01 12.81 -9.71
N ASP A 312 20.84 13.14 -10.98
CA ASP A 312 20.03 12.34 -11.92
C ASP A 312 20.46 10.86 -11.96
N ALA A 313 21.77 10.59 -11.83
CA ALA A 313 22.29 9.23 -11.74
C ALA A 313 21.72 8.44 -10.56
N LEU A 314 21.46 9.09 -9.41
CA LEU A 314 20.82 8.47 -8.26
C LEU A 314 19.32 8.24 -8.51
N ALA A 315 18.64 9.22 -9.11
CA ALA A 315 17.24 9.10 -9.48
C ALA A 315 17.00 7.99 -10.52
N GLN A 316 17.95 7.77 -11.44
CA GLN A 316 17.88 6.69 -12.43
C GLN A 316 18.34 5.32 -11.88
N SER A 317 18.95 5.28 -10.72
CA SER A 317 19.39 4.05 -10.06
C SER A 317 18.20 3.26 -9.49
N PHE A 318 18.51 2.13 -8.85
CA PHE A 318 17.54 1.35 -8.07
C PHE A 318 16.81 2.18 -6.98
N LEU A 319 17.49 3.19 -6.39
CA LEU A 319 16.89 4.09 -5.41
C LEU A 319 15.81 5.01 -6.00
N GLY A 320 15.85 5.27 -7.29
CA GLY A 320 14.80 6.03 -7.98
C GLY A 320 13.41 5.38 -7.94
N ASN A 321 13.33 4.09 -7.63
CA ASN A 321 12.04 3.43 -7.38
C ASN A 321 11.29 3.99 -6.16
N ILE A 322 11.96 4.75 -5.29
CA ILE A 322 11.34 5.48 -4.18
C ILE A 322 10.36 6.52 -4.74
N GLN A 323 10.64 7.13 -5.89
CA GLN A 323 9.85 8.12 -6.61
C GLN A 323 9.63 9.43 -5.83
N PHE A 324 9.14 9.33 -4.59
CA PHE A 324 8.79 10.46 -3.73
C PHE A 324 9.50 10.30 -2.39
N LEU A 325 10.37 11.23 -2.04
CA LEU A 325 11.08 11.17 -0.74
C LEU A 325 10.13 11.32 0.45
N GLY A 326 8.96 11.92 0.24
CA GLY A 326 7.90 11.96 1.24
C GLY A 326 7.39 10.60 1.71
N ARG A 327 7.62 9.50 0.97
CA ARG A 327 7.34 8.12 1.43
C ARG A 327 8.13 7.72 2.68
N LEU A 328 9.26 8.37 2.92
CA LEU A 328 10.04 8.20 4.13
C LEU A 328 9.26 8.66 5.38
N PHE A 329 8.23 9.48 5.24
CA PHE A 329 7.42 9.94 6.37
C PHE A 329 6.65 8.82 7.06
N SER A 330 6.41 7.69 6.41
CA SER A 330 5.93 6.47 7.08
C SER A 330 6.88 6.03 8.20
N PHE A 331 8.19 6.05 7.93
CA PHE A 331 9.22 5.69 8.92
C PHE A 331 9.51 6.84 9.89
N VAL A 332 9.42 8.09 9.44
CA VAL A 332 9.50 9.27 10.33
C VAL A 332 8.47 9.15 11.45
N MET A 333 7.22 8.87 11.11
CA MET A 333 6.14 8.76 12.10
C MET A 333 6.29 7.53 12.99
N LEU A 334 6.74 6.42 12.44
CA LEU A 334 7.02 5.20 13.20
C LEU A 334 8.12 5.43 14.24
N PHE A 335 9.23 6.03 13.82
CA PHE A 335 10.36 6.32 14.72
C PHE A 335 10.03 7.41 15.73
N LEU A 336 9.28 8.43 15.32
CA LEU A 336 8.81 9.46 16.23
C LEU A 336 7.91 8.88 17.33
N MET A 337 6.99 7.96 16.98
CA MET A 337 6.15 7.24 17.93
C MET A 337 6.99 6.43 18.92
N ILE A 338 7.95 5.62 18.42
CA ILE A 338 8.83 4.81 19.28
C ILE A 338 9.64 5.71 20.20
N GLY A 339 10.26 6.76 19.65
CA GLY A 339 11.07 7.72 20.41
C GLY A 339 10.27 8.46 21.46
N LEU A 340 9.08 8.98 21.13
CA LEU A 340 8.19 9.68 22.07
C LEU A 340 7.78 8.77 23.23
N VAL A 341 7.26 7.58 22.91
CA VAL A 341 6.77 6.66 23.96
C VAL A 341 7.92 6.23 24.87
N SER A 342 9.11 5.93 24.32
CA SER A 342 10.29 5.58 25.11
C SER A 342 10.79 6.75 25.96
N TYR A 343 10.76 7.99 25.44
CA TYR A 343 11.09 9.19 26.20
C TYR A 343 10.14 9.39 27.40
N LEU A 344 8.83 9.26 27.14
CA LEU A 344 7.81 9.45 28.17
C LEU A 344 7.81 8.33 29.22
N ASP A 345 8.18 7.11 28.86
CA ASP A 345 8.35 6.01 29.80
C ASP A 345 9.51 6.30 30.78
N GLN A 346 10.59 6.91 30.28
CA GLN A 346 11.79 7.21 31.05
C GLN A 346 11.67 8.46 31.93
N TYR A 347 11.08 9.54 31.39
CA TYR A 347 11.09 10.88 32.04
C TYR A 347 9.73 11.33 32.55
N GLY A 348 8.64 10.73 32.04
CA GLY A 348 7.29 11.17 32.31
C GLY A 348 6.97 12.57 31.74
N MET A 349 5.90 13.15 32.24
CA MET A 349 5.53 14.56 32.03
C MET A 349 5.32 15.26 33.37
N LYS A 350 5.64 16.55 33.45
CA LYS A 350 5.41 17.37 34.66
C LYS A 350 3.93 17.53 34.99
N ILE A 351 3.05 17.45 33.99
CA ILE A 351 1.59 17.52 34.11
C ILE A 351 1.04 16.09 34.20
N SER A 352 -0.15 15.92 34.76
CA SER A 352 -0.83 14.62 34.80
C SER A 352 -0.87 13.96 33.43
N ALA A 353 -0.33 12.75 33.33
CA ALA A 353 -0.31 11.97 32.10
C ALA A 353 -1.70 11.84 31.47
N LYS A 354 -2.75 11.62 32.28
CA LYS A 354 -4.12 11.50 31.84
C LYS A 354 -4.59 12.76 31.08
N TRP A 355 -4.45 13.94 31.70
CA TRP A 355 -4.95 15.17 31.10
C TRP A 355 -4.13 15.61 29.89
N SER A 356 -2.81 15.42 29.93
CA SER A 356 -1.94 15.71 28.81
C SER A 356 -2.29 14.86 27.59
N VAL A 357 -2.51 13.55 27.79
CA VAL A 357 -2.87 12.63 26.70
C VAL A 357 -4.25 12.95 26.14
N ILE A 358 -5.25 13.21 27.00
CA ILE A 358 -6.59 13.61 26.54
C ILE A 358 -6.48 14.87 25.68
N LEU A 359 -5.79 15.92 26.16
CA LEU A 359 -5.68 17.18 25.44
C LEU A 359 -4.97 17.01 24.07
N ILE A 360 -3.78 16.40 24.07
CA ILE A 360 -2.98 16.25 22.84
C ILE A 360 -3.69 15.36 21.84
N THR A 361 -4.26 14.24 22.28
CA THR A 361 -5.02 13.32 21.40
C THR A 361 -6.25 14.02 20.81
N THR A 362 -6.97 14.82 21.62
CA THR A 362 -8.14 15.58 21.14
C THR A 362 -7.73 16.62 20.10
N ILE A 363 -6.62 17.34 20.32
CA ILE A 363 -6.10 18.31 19.34
C ILE A 363 -5.75 17.60 18.02
N MET A 364 -4.98 16.49 18.08
CA MET A 364 -4.60 15.72 16.89
C MET A 364 -5.83 15.21 16.14
N LEU A 365 -6.82 14.69 16.86
CA LEU A 365 -8.08 14.21 16.29
C LEU A 365 -8.85 15.35 15.59
N ILE A 366 -8.99 16.51 16.23
CA ILE A 366 -9.69 17.68 15.66
C ILE A 366 -8.97 18.15 14.40
N LEU A 367 -7.64 18.27 14.43
CA LEU A 367 -6.85 18.68 13.26
C LEU A 367 -6.99 17.68 12.13
N SER A 368 -6.86 16.37 12.40
CA SER A 368 -7.05 15.31 11.42
C SER A 368 -8.45 15.37 10.80
N MET A 369 -9.50 15.39 11.62
CA MET A 369 -10.89 15.46 11.15
C MET A 369 -11.17 16.71 10.33
N SER A 370 -10.69 17.88 10.77
CA SER A 370 -10.92 19.15 10.07
C SER A 370 -10.18 19.20 8.74
N GLY A 371 -8.93 18.74 8.68
CA GLY A 371 -8.14 18.68 7.46
C GLY A 371 -8.75 17.74 6.42
N VAL A 372 -9.11 16.52 6.82
CA VAL A 372 -9.80 15.56 5.96
C VAL A 372 -11.13 16.10 5.46
N LYS A 373 -11.94 16.70 6.34
CA LYS A 373 -13.21 17.29 5.95
C LYS A 373 -13.02 18.48 5.00
N LYS A 374 -12.07 19.38 5.28
CA LYS A 374 -11.71 20.49 4.39
C LYS A 374 -11.35 19.97 3.01
N TYR A 375 -10.47 18.97 2.90
CA TYR A 375 -10.11 18.34 1.64
C TYR A 375 -11.32 17.72 0.95
N HIS A 376 -12.16 16.98 1.68
CA HIS A 376 -13.32 16.29 1.15
C HIS A 376 -14.34 17.26 0.52
N ILE A 377 -14.66 18.39 1.17
CA ILE A 377 -15.65 19.34 0.68
C ILE A 377 -15.12 20.35 -0.33
N THR A 378 -13.79 20.54 -0.41
CA THR A 378 -13.19 21.46 -1.38
C THR A 378 -13.37 20.90 -2.79
N ARG A 379 -14.13 21.61 -3.61
CA ARG A 379 -14.28 21.27 -5.03
C ARG A 379 -13.01 21.71 -5.75
N ASN A 380 -12.31 20.75 -6.37
CA ASN A 380 -11.21 21.02 -7.27
C ASN A 380 -11.67 20.58 -8.66
N ASP A 381 -11.51 21.42 -9.66
CA ASP A 381 -11.72 21.08 -11.08
C ASP A 381 -10.54 20.26 -11.62
N ASP A 382 -9.93 19.48 -10.76
CA ASP A 382 -8.79 18.63 -11.06
C ASP A 382 -9.29 17.35 -11.75
N PRO A 383 -8.87 17.07 -12.99
CA PRO A 383 -9.34 15.92 -13.76
C PRO A 383 -9.00 14.57 -13.13
N ILE A 384 -8.01 14.54 -12.23
CA ILE A 384 -7.59 13.31 -11.52
C ILE A 384 -8.37 13.03 -10.24
N ARG A 385 -9.27 13.96 -9.83
CA ARG A 385 -10.12 13.81 -8.63
C ARG A 385 -11.59 13.93 -8.99
N TYR A 386 -12.40 13.01 -8.48
CA TYR A 386 -13.83 12.98 -8.76
C TYR A 386 -14.64 12.46 -7.58
N TYR A 387 -15.94 12.73 -7.62
CA TYR A 387 -16.86 12.39 -6.54
C TYR A 387 -17.60 11.10 -6.87
N VAL A 388 -17.41 10.10 -6.02
CA VAL A 388 -18.01 8.78 -6.16
C VAL A 388 -19.16 8.65 -5.19
N THR A 389 -20.35 8.36 -5.72
CA THR A 389 -21.59 8.08 -4.98
C THR A 389 -21.98 6.61 -5.18
N ASN A 390 -22.98 6.15 -4.43
CA ASN A 390 -23.50 4.79 -4.67
C ASN A 390 -24.06 4.60 -6.09
N ALA A 391 -24.56 5.67 -6.72
CA ALA A 391 -25.17 5.61 -8.05
C ALA A 391 -24.15 5.57 -9.19
N ASN A 392 -23.02 6.28 -9.06
CA ASN A 392 -22.03 6.39 -10.14
C ASN A 392 -20.73 5.62 -9.88
N TYR A 393 -20.66 4.83 -8.82
CA TYR A 393 -19.44 4.15 -8.40
C TYR A 393 -18.81 3.33 -9.53
N LEU A 394 -19.56 2.38 -10.08
CA LEU A 394 -19.01 1.47 -11.09
C LEU A 394 -18.67 2.19 -12.39
N THR A 395 -19.55 3.07 -12.89
CA THR A 395 -19.30 3.87 -14.10
C THR A 395 -18.07 4.78 -13.92
N SER A 396 -17.93 5.41 -12.75
CA SER A 396 -16.76 6.22 -12.45
C SER A 396 -15.45 5.42 -12.42
N LEU A 397 -15.49 4.13 -12.08
CA LEU A 397 -14.30 3.27 -12.08
C LEU A 397 -13.97 2.72 -13.49
N THR A 398 -14.99 2.49 -14.35
CA THR A 398 -14.82 1.77 -15.61
C THR A 398 -14.69 2.68 -16.83
N GLU A 399 -15.36 3.84 -16.84
CA GLU A 399 -15.46 4.70 -18.03
C GLU A 399 -14.34 5.75 -18.10
N ARG A 400 -13.64 6.01 -17.01
CA ARG A 400 -12.47 6.88 -17.06
C ARG A 400 -11.29 6.11 -17.59
N ASP A 401 -10.79 6.55 -18.72
CA ASP A 401 -9.62 6.01 -19.36
C ASP A 401 -8.37 6.42 -18.56
N SER A 402 -8.00 5.56 -17.65
CA SER A 402 -6.73 5.65 -16.93
C SER A 402 -5.82 4.57 -17.49
N GLY A 403 -5.39 4.73 -18.73
CA GLY A 403 -4.35 3.91 -19.31
C GLY A 403 -3.05 4.13 -18.56
N TRP A 404 -2.79 3.31 -17.52
CA TRP A 404 -1.49 3.28 -16.87
C TRP A 404 -0.53 2.54 -17.78
N GLY A 405 0.60 3.17 -18.10
CA GLY A 405 1.67 2.50 -18.84
C GLY A 405 2.50 1.55 -17.97
N ASP A 406 2.32 1.58 -16.65
CA ASP A 406 3.07 0.73 -15.71
C ASP A 406 2.69 -0.75 -15.88
N TYR A 407 3.69 -1.62 -15.97
CA TYR A 407 3.52 -3.07 -16.15
C TYR A 407 2.91 -3.51 -17.50
N MET A 408 2.70 -2.61 -18.44
CA MET A 408 2.37 -2.97 -19.82
C MET A 408 3.53 -3.69 -20.48
N LEU A 409 3.23 -4.57 -21.42
CA LEU A 409 4.26 -5.15 -22.29
C LEU A 409 4.92 -4.04 -23.12
N ILE A 410 6.25 -4.09 -23.19
CA ILE A 410 7.05 -3.25 -24.07
C ILE A 410 7.67 -4.09 -25.19
N ASP A 411 7.89 -3.45 -26.34
CA ASP A 411 8.57 -4.04 -27.47
C ASP A 411 10.11 -3.88 -27.36
N GLU A 412 10.82 -4.34 -28.37
CA GLU A 412 12.31 -4.28 -28.45
C GLU A 412 12.86 -2.83 -28.41
N ASN A 413 12.02 -1.83 -28.70
CA ASN A 413 12.37 -0.41 -28.63
C ASN A 413 11.95 0.23 -27.29
N GLU A 414 11.61 -0.56 -26.28
CA GLU A 414 11.10 -0.09 -24.97
C GLU A 414 9.79 0.71 -25.06
N GLN A 415 9.03 0.55 -26.16
CA GLN A 415 7.73 1.22 -26.32
C GLN A 415 6.59 0.28 -25.93
N PRO A 416 5.50 0.79 -25.31
CA PRO A 416 4.33 -0.01 -25.01
C PRO A 416 3.83 -0.73 -26.27
N VAL A 417 3.57 -2.03 -26.13
CA VAL A 417 3.03 -2.86 -27.21
C VAL A 417 1.71 -2.28 -27.74
N TYR A 418 0.95 -1.62 -26.87
CA TYR A 418 -0.28 -0.93 -27.23
C TYR A 418 -0.41 0.40 -26.50
N THR A 419 -0.87 1.41 -27.23
CA THR A 419 -1.37 2.68 -26.70
C THR A 419 -2.73 2.96 -27.35
N PRO A 420 -3.74 3.46 -26.62
CA PRO A 420 -5.01 3.87 -27.19
C PRO A 420 -4.80 4.84 -28.35
N GLY A 421 -5.51 4.60 -29.49
CA GLY A 421 -5.35 5.43 -30.69
C GLY A 421 -4.15 5.08 -31.59
N SER A 422 -3.41 4.01 -31.28
CA SER A 422 -2.31 3.55 -32.16
C SER A 422 -2.83 2.94 -33.45
N ASP A 423 -2.11 3.11 -34.56
CA ASP A 423 -2.41 2.52 -35.88
C ASP A 423 -2.31 0.98 -35.94
N LYS A 424 -1.99 0.34 -34.79
CA LYS A 424 -1.91 -1.13 -34.68
C LYS A 424 -3.27 -1.80 -34.83
N ILE A 425 -4.36 -1.09 -34.54
CA ILE A 425 -5.74 -1.59 -34.69
C ILE A 425 -6.35 -1.02 -35.97
N LYS A 426 -6.35 -1.83 -37.04
CA LYS A 426 -6.80 -1.42 -38.41
C LYS A 426 -8.28 -1.61 -38.65
N ILE A 427 -8.97 -2.37 -37.83
CA ILE A 427 -10.39 -2.68 -37.97
C ILE A 427 -11.14 -2.12 -36.78
N PRO A 428 -12.28 -1.44 -36.94
CA PRO A 428 -13.08 -0.99 -35.81
C PRO A 428 -13.50 -2.17 -34.91
N VAL A 429 -13.15 -2.06 -33.64
CA VAL A 429 -13.45 -3.08 -32.62
C VAL A 429 -14.50 -2.51 -31.68
N LYS A 430 -15.62 -3.23 -31.52
CA LYS A 430 -16.64 -2.89 -30.52
C LYS A 430 -16.57 -3.85 -29.34
N ILE A 431 -16.42 -3.33 -28.13
CA ILE A 431 -16.59 -4.11 -26.90
C ILE A 431 -18.10 -4.32 -26.70
N ARG A 432 -18.55 -5.57 -26.64
CA ARG A 432 -19.93 -5.93 -26.33
C ARG A 432 -20.17 -6.14 -24.86
N LYS A 433 -19.20 -6.76 -24.19
CA LYS A 433 -19.27 -7.07 -22.77
C LYS A 433 -17.86 -7.15 -22.20
N ALA A 434 -17.65 -6.53 -21.05
CA ALA A 434 -16.44 -6.70 -20.23
C ALA A 434 -16.90 -7.05 -18.80
N THR A 435 -16.38 -8.15 -18.26
CA THR A 435 -16.67 -8.65 -16.91
C THR A 435 -15.36 -9.10 -16.26
N TYR A 436 -15.39 -9.46 -14.99
CA TYR A 436 -14.20 -10.04 -14.35
C TYR A 436 -13.73 -11.36 -15.01
N GLN A 437 -14.63 -12.13 -15.64
CA GLN A 437 -14.31 -13.42 -16.26
C GLN A 437 -13.66 -13.28 -17.64
N GLY A 438 -13.90 -12.15 -18.34
CA GLY A 438 -13.43 -11.98 -19.71
C GLY A 438 -14.08 -10.83 -20.43
N ILE A 439 -13.67 -10.70 -21.69
CA ILE A 439 -14.13 -9.65 -22.59
C ILE A 439 -14.64 -10.24 -23.92
N GLU A 440 -15.74 -9.67 -24.42
CA GLU A 440 -16.33 -10.02 -25.71
C GLU A 440 -16.22 -8.85 -26.68
N TYR A 441 -15.54 -9.08 -27.78
CA TYR A 441 -15.41 -8.14 -28.88
C TYR A 441 -16.30 -8.53 -30.07
N GLN A 442 -16.74 -7.53 -30.80
CA GLN A 442 -17.36 -7.68 -32.10
C GLN A 442 -16.55 -6.93 -33.14
N ILE A 443 -16.26 -7.60 -34.26
CA ILE A 443 -15.58 -7.04 -35.44
C ILE A 443 -16.41 -7.37 -36.68
N THR A 444 -16.47 -6.44 -37.63
CA THR A 444 -16.98 -6.71 -39.00
C THR A 444 -15.79 -6.63 -39.95
N SER A 445 -15.52 -7.71 -40.67
CA SER A 445 -14.43 -7.80 -41.64
C SER A 445 -14.96 -7.96 -43.07
N GLU A 446 -14.34 -7.27 -44.00
CA GLU A 446 -14.71 -7.37 -45.45
C GLU A 446 -14.13 -8.62 -46.09
N LYS A 447 -13.08 -9.19 -45.53
CA LYS A 447 -12.38 -10.38 -46.05
C LYS A 447 -11.86 -11.27 -44.90
N ASN A 448 -11.50 -12.50 -45.26
CA ASN A 448 -10.78 -13.37 -44.31
C ASN A 448 -9.38 -12.83 -44.09
N GLN A 449 -9.05 -12.52 -42.85
CA GLN A 449 -7.74 -11.94 -42.48
C GLN A 449 -7.41 -12.14 -41.02
N ILE A 450 -6.16 -11.83 -40.63
CA ILE A 450 -5.77 -11.73 -39.23
C ILE A 450 -6.10 -10.32 -38.75
N ALA A 451 -6.88 -10.22 -37.68
CA ALA A 451 -7.24 -8.97 -37.02
C ALA A 451 -6.48 -8.82 -35.70
N SER A 452 -5.92 -7.63 -35.46
CA SER A 452 -5.37 -7.26 -34.16
C SER A 452 -6.47 -6.62 -33.31
N LEU A 453 -6.54 -7.02 -32.02
CA LEU A 453 -7.46 -6.44 -31.03
C LEU A 453 -6.69 -5.65 -29.98
N PRO A 454 -7.34 -4.66 -29.34
CA PRO A 454 -6.74 -3.86 -28.28
C PRO A 454 -6.69 -4.65 -26.95
N PHE A 455 -6.03 -5.80 -26.97
CA PHE A 455 -5.90 -6.68 -25.81
C PHE A 455 -4.49 -7.29 -25.78
N ILE A 456 -3.85 -7.22 -24.60
CA ILE A 456 -2.47 -7.67 -24.40
C ILE A 456 -2.46 -9.12 -23.91
N ILE A 457 -1.64 -9.97 -24.53
CA ILE A 457 -1.46 -11.36 -24.15
C ILE A 457 -0.09 -11.51 -23.49
N TYR A 458 -0.07 -11.74 -22.16
CA TYR A 458 1.15 -11.91 -21.38
C TYR A 458 1.62 -13.37 -21.40
N ASN A 459 2.93 -13.58 -21.39
CA ASN A 459 3.51 -14.89 -21.07
C ASN A 459 3.25 -15.22 -19.59
N GLY A 460 3.02 -16.49 -19.28
CA GLY A 460 2.76 -16.94 -17.90
C GLY A 460 1.31 -16.82 -17.45
N VAL A 461 0.39 -16.44 -18.35
CA VAL A 461 -1.05 -16.46 -18.15
C VAL A 461 -1.68 -17.42 -19.16
N GLU A 462 -2.56 -18.31 -18.72
CA GLU A 462 -3.29 -19.21 -19.60
C GLU A 462 -4.55 -18.54 -20.12
N TYR A 463 -4.59 -18.32 -21.44
CA TYR A 463 -5.75 -17.69 -22.11
C TYR A 463 -6.61 -18.72 -22.83
N LYS A 464 -7.90 -18.48 -22.80
CA LYS A 464 -8.90 -19.13 -23.66
C LYS A 464 -9.50 -18.10 -24.59
N VAL A 465 -9.15 -18.19 -25.89
CA VAL A 465 -9.67 -17.28 -26.92
C VAL A 465 -10.54 -18.07 -27.88
N THR A 466 -11.74 -17.58 -28.16
CA THR A 466 -12.63 -18.17 -29.14
C THR A 466 -13.07 -17.14 -30.16
N VAL A 467 -13.17 -17.55 -31.42
CA VAL A 467 -13.71 -16.75 -32.52
C VAL A 467 -14.93 -17.48 -33.11
N ASN A 468 -16.09 -16.88 -33.03
CA ASN A 468 -17.36 -17.47 -33.45
C ASN A 468 -17.61 -18.85 -32.80
N GLY A 469 -17.25 -18.96 -31.49
CA GLY A 469 -17.39 -20.19 -30.70
C GLY A 469 -16.29 -21.23 -30.90
N LYS A 470 -15.37 -21.06 -31.86
CA LYS A 470 -14.22 -21.96 -32.08
C LYS A 470 -12.98 -21.45 -31.39
N GLN A 471 -12.32 -22.31 -30.62
CA GLN A 471 -11.07 -21.97 -29.95
C GLN A 471 -9.96 -21.71 -30.96
N GLN A 472 -9.18 -20.67 -30.72
CA GLN A 472 -7.96 -20.34 -31.46
C GLN A 472 -6.77 -20.26 -30.50
N GLU A 473 -5.63 -20.80 -30.92
CA GLU A 473 -4.36 -20.57 -30.26
C GLU A 473 -3.86 -19.15 -30.53
N VAL A 474 -3.28 -18.52 -29.52
CA VAL A 474 -2.79 -17.14 -29.60
C VAL A 474 -1.36 -17.08 -29.08
N SER A 475 -0.55 -16.25 -29.71
CA SER A 475 0.83 -16.02 -29.27
C SER A 475 0.86 -15.00 -28.14
N ALA A 476 1.60 -15.29 -27.08
CA ALA A 476 1.82 -14.37 -25.99
C ALA A 476 2.98 -13.39 -26.29
N GLY A 477 3.15 -12.39 -25.41
CA GLY A 477 4.16 -11.35 -25.57
C GLY A 477 3.80 -10.25 -26.56
N GLN A 478 2.52 -10.14 -26.98
CA GLN A 478 2.06 -9.19 -27.99
C GLN A 478 0.58 -8.85 -27.85
N LEU A 479 0.10 -7.96 -28.74
CA LEU A 479 -1.33 -7.76 -28.93
C LEU A 479 -2.01 -9.03 -29.43
N LEU A 480 -3.26 -9.23 -28.99
CA LEU A 480 -4.09 -10.33 -29.45
C LEU A 480 -4.30 -10.24 -30.96
N LYS A 481 -3.92 -11.30 -31.68
CA LYS A 481 -4.15 -11.49 -33.10
C LYS A 481 -5.03 -12.73 -33.31
N VAL A 482 -6.13 -12.58 -34.06
CA VAL A 482 -7.06 -13.68 -34.35
C VAL A 482 -7.44 -13.72 -35.82
N GLY A 483 -7.65 -14.92 -36.35
CA GLY A 483 -8.22 -15.12 -37.70
C GLY A 483 -9.72 -14.83 -37.71
N VAL A 484 -10.14 -13.88 -38.53
CA VAL A 484 -11.56 -13.51 -38.72
C VAL A 484 -12.02 -13.82 -40.14
N ARG A 485 -13.32 -14.11 -40.28
CA ARG A 485 -13.94 -14.37 -41.57
C ARG A 485 -14.65 -13.10 -42.05
N THR A 486 -14.99 -13.08 -43.36
CA THR A 486 -15.85 -12.07 -43.94
C THR A 486 -17.18 -11.99 -43.17
N GLY A 487 -17.62 -10.77 -42.87
CA GLY A 487 -18.82 -10.49 -42.10
C GLY A 487 -18.56 -10.29 -40.61
N LYS A 488 -19.57 -10.51 -39.78
CA LYS A 488 -19.55 -10.30 -38.33
C LYS A 488 -18.83 -11.43 -37.64
N ASN A 489 -17.89 -11.08 -36.76
CA ASN A 489 -17.16 -12.00 -35.90
C ASN A 489 -17.32 -11.63 -34.43
N ILE A 490 -17.51 -12.62 -33.58
CA ILE A 490 -17.58 -12.49 -32.12
C ILE A 490 -16.34 -13.17 -31.53
N ILE A 491 -15.55 -12.42 -30.78
CA ILE A 491 -14.32 -12.88 -30.15
C ILE A 491 -14.48 -12.82 -28.63
N ASN A 492 -14.28 -13.95 -27.95
CA ASN A 492 -14.27 -14.00 -26.50
C ASN A 492 -12.86 -14.30 -26.00
N VAL A 493 -12.41 -13.52 -25.01
CA VAL A 493 -11.13 -13.68 -24.34
C VAL A 493 -11.39 -13.88 -22.85
N SER A 494 -10.84 -14.94 -22.28
CA SER A 494 -10.88 -15.25 -20.86
C SER A 494 -9.57 -15.89 -20.44
N THR A 495 -9.34 -16.02 -19.12
CA THR A 495 -8.17 -16.71 -18.56
C THR A 495 -8.58 -17.87 -17.67
N ARG A 496 -7.64 -18.79 -17.45
CA ARG A 496 -7.77 -19.86 -16.47
C ARG A 496 -6.69 -19.67 -15.40
N PRO A 497 -7.07 -19.68 -14.10
CA PRO A 497 -6.08 -19.66 -13.04
C PRO A 497 -5.27 -20.96 -13.06
N ASP A 498 -3.95 -20.84 -12.88
CA ASP A 498 -3.05 -21.97 -12.64
C ASP A 498 -3.38 -22.63 -11.28
N VAL A 499 -3.19 -23.95 -11.19
CA VAL A 499 -3.36 -24.71 -9.93
C VAL A 499 -2.48 -24.14 -8.81
N ALA A 500 -1.26 -23.67 -9.15
CA ALA A 500 -0.37 -23.00 -8.20
C ALA A 500 -1.01 -21.79 -7.53
N ASN A 501 -1.86 -21.03 -8.24
CA ASN A 501 -2.58 -19.89 -7.66
C ASN A 501 -3.52 -20.29 -6.53
N TYR A 502 -4.26 -21.40 -6.67
CA TYR A 502 -5.13 -21.91 -5.61
C TYR A 502 -4.34 -22.36 -4.38
N VAL A 503 -3.27 -23.14 -4.60
CA VAL A 503 -2.42 -23.66 -3.53
C VAL A 503 -1.75 -22.52 -2.76
N LEU A 504 -1.11 -21.59 -3.47
CA LEU A 504 -0.37 -20.50 -2.86
C LEU A 504 -1.29 -19.46 -2.20
N PHE A 505 -2.45 -19.19 -2.78
CA PHE A 505 -3.45 -18.33 -2.13
C PHE A 505 -3.97 -18.94 -0.83
N THR A 506 -4.28 -20.24 -0.84
CA THR A 506 -4.69 -20.97 0.36
C THR A 506 -3.60 -20.95 1.43
N LEU A 507 -2.35 -21.20 1.05
CA LEU A 507 -1.19 -21.14 1.95
C LEU A 507 -1.02 -19.73 2.55
N THR A 508 -1.13 -18.70 1.73
CA THR A 508 -1.12 -17.29 2.16
C THR A 508 -2.22 -17.02 3.19
N CYS A 509 -3.46 -17.41 2.91
CA CYS A 509 -4.59 -17.22 3.83
C CYS A 509 -4.41 -17.94 5.17
N ILE A 510 -3.98 -19.21 5.13
CA ILE A 510 -3.73 -20.01 6.34
C ILE A 510 -2.61 -19.38 7.17
N SER A 511 -1.52 -18.96 6.55
CA SER A 511 -0.40 -18.34 7.27
C SER A 511 -0.78 -16.99 7.92
N ILE A 512 -1.58 -16.17 7.23
CA ILE A 512 -2.12 -14.92 7.78
C ILE A 512 -3.02 -15.21 8.98
N LEU A 513 -3.93 -16.18 8.86
CA LEU A 513 -4.85 -16.54 9.94
C LEU A 513 -4.11 -17.06 11.17
N ILE A 514 -3.24 -18.04 11.00
CA ILE A 514 -2.44 -18.61 12.09
C ILE A 514 -1.55 -17.55 12.72
N GLY A 515 -0.82 -16.78 11.90
CA GLY A 515 0.05 -15.71 12.38
C GLY A 515 -0.72 -14.66 13.18
N SER A 516 -1.88 -14.23 12.70
CA SER A 516 -2.74 -13.25 13.39
C SER A 516 -3.23 -13.79 14.74
N ILE A 517 -3.70 -15.03 14.79
CA ILE A 517 -4.13 -15.67 16.06
C ILE A 517 -2.97 -15.75 17.06
N LEU A 518 -1.77 -16.17 16.62
CA LEU A 518 -0.61 -16.28 17.50
C LEU A 518 -0.16 -14.93 18.02
N VAL A 519 -0.16 -13.89 17.21
CA VAL A 519 0.19 -12.51 17.60
C VAL A 519 -0.82 -11.97 18.61
N LEU A 520 -2.13 -12.16 18.38
CA LEU A 520 -3.18 -11.69 19.29
C LEU A 520 -3.10 -12.41 20.66
N LEU A 521 -2.99 -13.73 20.67
CA LEU A 521 -2.88 -14.52 21.90
C LEU A 521 -1.58 -14.20 22.66
N GLY A 522 -0.46 -14.04 21.94
CA GLY A 522 0.83 -13.71 22.52
C GLY A 522 0.87 -12.27 23.07
N GLY A 523 0.24 -11.31 22.38
CA GLY A 523 0.10 -9.93 22.83
C GLY A 523 -0.70 -9.80 24.13
N MET A 524 -1.78 -10.57 24.28
CA MET A 524 -2.60 -10.62 25.50
C MET A 524 -1.82 -11.15 26.72
N ASN A 525 -0.93 -12.12 26.50
CA ASN A 525 -0.14 -12.74 27.57
C ASN A 525 1.16 -11.95 27.90
N GLY A 526 1.67 -11.15 26.96
CA GLY A 526 2.93 -10.41 27.07
C GLY A 526 2.88 -9.18 27.98
N GLY A 527 1.69 -8.66 28.29
CA GLY A 527 1.51 -7.46 29.13
C GLY A 527 2.02 -7.57 30.58
N ARG A 528 2.55 -8.73 30.98
CA ARG A 528 2.96 -9.00 32.37
C ARG A 528 4.46 -8.88 32.67
N LYS A 529 5.37 -8.85 31.69
CA LYS A 529 6.83 -8.81 31.98
C LYS A 529 7.61 -8.05 30.90
N ASN A 530 8.45 -7.13 31.36
CA ASN A 530 9.68 -6.54 30.81
C ASN A 530 9.60 -5.11 30.24
N VAL A 531 10.39 -4.25 30.89
CA VAL A 531 10.90 -2.95 30.44
C VAL A 531 12.05 -3.22 29.46
N ILE A 532 12.15 -2.45 28.39
CA ILE A 532 13.29 -2.47 27.46
C ILE A 532 14.55 -2.10 28.22
N ASN A 533 15.52 -3.01 28.32
CA ASN A 533 16.87 -2.61 28.71
C ASN A 533 17.44 -1.75 27.56
N ALA A 534 17.64 -0.46 27.85
CA ALA A 534 18.20 0.52 26.92
C ALA A 534 19.59 0.13 26.36
N GLU A 535 20.25 -0.84 27.00
CA GLU A 535 21.57 -1.35 26.60
C GLU A 535 21.54 -2.26 25.36
N LYS A 536 20.36 -2.65 24.87
CA LYS A 536 20.22 -3.62 23.77
C LYS A 536 20.01 -3.01 22.38
N ILE A 537 19.79 -1.68 22.29
CA ILE A 537 19.64 -0.94 21.02
C ILE A 537 21.00 -0.30 20.63
#